data_6ce5ef27b41a8babd31793629ab14654
#
_entry.id   6ce5ef27b41a8babd31793629ab14654
#
_cell.length_a   1.000
_cell.length_b   1.000
_cell.length_c   1.000
_cell.angle_alpha   90.00
_cell.angle_beta   90.00
_cell.angle_gamma   90.00
#
_symmetry.space_group_name_H-M   'P 1'
#
loop_
_entity.id
_entity.type
_entity.pdbx_description
1 polymer ?
#
loop_
_entity_poly.entity_id
_entity_poly.type
_entity_poly.pdbx_seq_one_letter_code
_entity_poly.pdbx_strand_id
1 'polypeptide(L)'
;MNYPCGIIRDLLPLYHDDVCSTETRNAVEKHCAGCADCRKILNDLDSMPEPYEMAKEVDSLRPIQKKWNHERKKSLWIGLGVAFFLMLILIANTVLREWKCVPMGKDDVVVMGVFQTSDGMIHITYDDLYDLNYFSSSVEVGSDGNGYISTYRPILAKKTNIPHRTGTGGIGFDPESAFAWLNDESLVPITRVYLGIKDDPENSILVWEKGMEVRAATAEEEALYTNR
;
A
#
# COMPACT_ATOMS: atom_id res chain seq x y z
N MET A 1 13.37 15.80 -84.85
CA MET A 1 14.68 15.79 -84.15
C MET A 1 14.86 14.40 -83.60
N ASN A 2 15.99 13.74 -83.96
CA ASN A 2 16.28 12.40 -83.41
C ASN A 2 17.19 12.57 -82.19
N TYR A 3 16.72 12.32 -81.00
CA TYR A 3 17.50 12.42 -79.75
C TYR A 3 18.41 11.16 -79.65
N PRO A 4 19.66 11.31 -79.17
CA PRO A 4 20.50 10.16 -78.92
C PRO A 4 19.98 9.26 -77.81
N CYS A 5 20.23 7.93 -77.90
CA CYS A 5 19.73 6.93 -76.97
C CYS A 5 20.10 7.22 -75.49
N GLY A 6 21.23 7.88 -75.23
CA GLY A 6 21.59 8.24 -73.86
C GLY A 6 20.59 9.17 -73.19
N ILE A 7 20.17 10.24 -73.90
CA ILE A 7 19.17 11.19 -73.41
C ILE A 7 17.81 10.50 -73.21
N ILE A 8 17.43 9.66 -74.15
CA ILE A 8 16.15 8.93 -74.03
C ILE A 8 16.15 7.97 -72.81
N ARG A 9 17.28 7.27 -72.57
CA ARG A 9 17.38 6.37 -71.40
C ARG A 9 17.20 7.10 -70.08
N ASP A 10 17.73 8.32 -69.97
CA ASP A 10 17.60 9.16 -68.79
C ASP A 10 16.13 9.63 -68.58
N LEU A 11 15.36 9.69 -69.66
CA LEU A 11 13.94 10.11 -69.63
C LEU A 11 12.95 8.92 -69.44
N LEU A 12 13.39 7.67 -69.69
CA LEU A 12 12.50 6.51 -69.55
C LEU A 12 11.86 6.37 -68.16
N PRO A 13 12.60 6.55 -67.05
CA PRO A 13 11.96 6.48 -65.73
C PRO A 13 10.88 7.52 -65.52
N LEU A 14 11.14 8.77 -65.98
CA LEU A 14 10.16 9.87 -65.87
C LEU A 14 8.96 9.63 -66.76
N TYR A 15 9.13 8.98 -67.91
CA TYR A 15 8.04 8.58 -68.79
C TYR A 15 7.20 7.45 -68.17
N HIS A 16 7.85 6.46 -67.57
CA HIS A 16 7.22 5.32 -66.89
C HIS A 16 6.35 5.83 -65.71
N ASP A 17 6.86 6.74 -64.90
CA ASP A 17 6.18 7.31 -63.72
C ASP A 17 5.13 8.38 -64.09
N ASP A 18 4.90 8.65 -65.36
CA ASP A 18 3.94 9.59 -65.91
C ASP A 18 4.15 11.07 -65.43
N VAL A 19 5.39 11.42 -65.09
CA VAL A 19 5.77 12.75 -64.54
C VAL A 19 6.48 13.64 -65.58
N CYS A 20 6.50 13.26 -66.87
CA CYS A 20 7.12 14.02 -67.91
C CYS A 20 6.15 14.94 -68.66
N SER A 21 6.65 16.00 -69.33
CA SER A 21 5.85 16.87 -70.20
C SER A 21 5.38 16.13 -71.44
N THR A 22 4.31 16.70 -72.08
CA THR A 22 3.76 16.14 -73.32
C THR A 22 4.78 16.09 -74.44
N GLU A 23 5.68 17.09 -74.49
CA GLU A 23 6.77 17.12 -75.51
C GLU A 23 7.79 16.01 -75.28
N THR A 24 8.15 15.76 -74.00
CA THR A 24 9.06 14.66 -73.60
C THR A 24 8.44 13.31 -73.88
N ARG A 25 7.15 13.10 -73.58
CA ARG A 25 6.41 11.92 -73.86
C ARG A 25 6.45 11.58 -75.39
N ASN A 26 6.09 12.57 -76.23
CA ASN A 26 6.12 12.38 -77.68
C ASN A 26 7.55 12.06 -78.21
N ALA A 27 8.56 12.65 -77.63
CA ALA A 27 9.97 12.38 -77.99
C ALA A 27 10.41 10.96 -77.64
N VAL A 28 10.06 10.46 -76.47
CA VAL A 28 10.32 9.07 -75.99
C VAL A 28 9.57 8.05 -76.83
N GLU A 29 8.29 8.24 -77.08
CA GLU A 29 7.46 7.37 -77.89
C GLU A 29 7.97 7.24 -79.34
N LYS A 30 8.28 8.36 -79.98
CA LYS A 30 8.84 8.40 -81.33
C LYS A 30 10.20 7.73 -81.42
N HIS A 31 11.05 7.85 -80.40
CA HIS A 31 12.36 7.21 -80.39
C HIS A 31 12.19 5.68 -80.16
N CYS A 32 11.39 5.26 -79.15
CA CYS A 32 11.16 3.87 -78.85
C CYS A 32 10.46 3.11 -80.01
N ALA A 33 9.68 3.82 -80.85
CA ALA A 33 9.14 3.20 -82.06
C ALA A 33 10.22 2.78 -83.06
N GLY A 34 11.38 3.52 -83.11
CA GLY A 34 12.46 3.24 -84.02
C GLY A 34 13.69 2.53 -83.43
N CYS A 35 13.78 2.39 -82.08
CA CYS A 35 14.95 1.83 -81.37
C CYS A 35 14.54 0.64 -80.52
N ALA A 36 14.99 -0.56 -80.87
CA ALA A 36 14.68 -1.82 -80.15
C ALA A 36 15.29 -1.88 -78.76
N ASP A 37 16.51 -1.28 -78.58
CA ASP A 37 17.19 -1.30 -77.26
C ASP A 37 16.49 -0.46 -76.23
N CYS A 38 16.05 0.78 -76.61
CA CYS A 38 15.30 1.64 -75.68
C CYS A 38 13.91 1.10 -75.37
N ARG A 39 13.24 0.43 -76.32
CA ARG A 39 11.99 -0.24 -76.11
C ARG A 39 12.12 -1.40 -75.11
N LYS A 40 13.21 -2.18 -75.21
CA LYS A 40 13.49 -3.25 -74.26
C LYS A 40 13.65 -2.71 -72.84
N ILE A 41 14.43 -1.65 -72.67
CA ILE A 41 14.61 -1.01 -71.33
C ILE A 41 13.28 -0.52 -70.76
N LEU A 42 12.42 0.05 -71.61
CA LEU A 42 11.09 0.49 -71.15
C LEU A 42 10.23 -0.70 -70.67
N ASN A 43 10.18 -1.80 -71.46
CA ASN A 43 9.49 -3.02 -71.07
C ASN A 43 10.04 -3.65 -69.77
N ASP A 44 11.38 -3.58 -69.57
CA ASP A 44 12.01 -4.06 -68.33
C ASP A 44 11.60 -3.21 -67.13
N LEU A 45 11.39 -1.90 -67.30
CA LEU A 45 10.85 -1.02 -66.26
C LEU A 45 9.40 -1.35 -65.92
N ASP A 46 8.54 -1.62 -66.93
CA ASP A 46 7.17 -2.03 -66.77
C ASP A 46 7.01 -3.39 -66.08
N SER A 47 8.01 -4.26 -66.17
CA SER A 47 8.05 -5.56 -65.52
C SER A 47 8.55 -5.55 -64.07
N MET A 48 9.08 -4.42 -63.58
CA MET A 48 9.43 -4.28 -62.16
C MET A 48 8.18 -4.28 -61.29
N PRO A 49 8.12 -5.10 -60.21
CA PRO A 49 7.01 -5.06 -59.31
C PRO A 49 6.92 -3.71 -58.62
N GLU A 50 5.70 -3.17 -58.53
CA GLU A 50 5.45 -1.88 -57.91
C GLU A 50 6.04 -1.84 -56.47
N PRO A 51 6.57 -0.66 -56.04
CA PRO A 51 7.10 -0.47 -54.68
C PRO A 51 6.15 -0.91 -53.55
N TYR A 52 4.82 -0.90 -53.83
CA TYR A 52 3.79 -1.35 -52.93
C TYR A 52 3.83 -2.87 -52.66
N GLU A 53 4.16 -3.69 -53.67
CA GLU A 53 4.31 -5.13 -53.49
C GLU A 53 5.55 -5.49 -52.66
N MET A 54 6.67 -4.75 -52.82
CA MET A 54 7.84 -4.91 -51.97
C MET A 54 7.60 -4.45 -50.52
N ALA A 55 6.73 -3.44 -50.29
CA ALA A 55 6.36 -3.01 -48.96
C ALA A 55 5.52 -4.07 -48.19
N LYS A 56 4.81 -4.93 -48.91
CA LYS A 56 4.01 -6.02 -48.34
C LYS A 56 4.88 -7.17 -47.81
N GLU A 57 6.04 -7.37 -48.43
CA GLU A 57 7.02 -8.38 -48.01
C GLU A 57 7.85 -7.97 -46.80
N VAL A 58 7.95 -6.65 -46.52
CA VAL A 58 8.63 -6.08 -45.32
C VAL A 58 7.81 -6.24 -44.04
N ASP A 59 6.60 -6.75 -44.09
CA ASP A 59 5.77 -7.05 -42.92
C ASP A 59 6.30 -8.24 -42.07
N SER A 60 7.45 -8.78 -42.45
CA SER A 60 8.21 -9.81 -41.71
C SER A 60 8.66 -9.36 -40.30
N LEU A 61 8.64 -8.07 -40.01
CA LEU A 61 8.96 -7.51 -38.68
C LEU A 61 7.81 -7.54 -37.67
N ARG A 62 6.57 -7.70 -38.13
CA ARG A 62 5.41 -7.81 -37.23
C ARG A 62 5.47 -8.95 -36.22
N PRO A 63 5.90 -10.17 -36.54
CA PRO A 63 6.01 -11.25 -35.57
C PRO A 63 7.07 -10.95 -34.51
N ILE A 64 8.17 -10.28 -34.88
CA ILE A 64 9.23 -9.86 -33.95
C ILE A 64 8.71 -8.80 -32.97
N GLN A 65 7.99 -7.80 -33.46
CA GLN A 65 7.34 -6.78 -32.62
C GLN A 65 6.31 -7.37 -31.66
N LYS A 66 5.48 -8.32 -32.12
CA LYS A 66 4.52 -9.01 -31.25
C LYS A 66 5.20 -9.82 -30.16
N LYS A 67 6.27 -10.54 -30.47
CA LYS A 67 7.04 -11.33 -29.52
C LYS A 67 7.71 -10.42 -28.48
N TRP A 68 8.31 -9.31 -28.90
CA TRP A 68 8.96 -8.36 -28.01
C TRP A 68 7.98 -7.66 -27.07
N ASN A 69 6.84 -7.23 -27.58
CA ASN A 69 5.77 -6.66 -26.78
C ASN A 69 5.17 -7.65 -25.76
N HIS A 70 5.12 -8.93 -26.12
CA HIS A 70 4.65 -9.98 -25.23
C HIS A 70 5.63 -10.24 -24.09
N GLU A 71 6.92 -10.34 -24.38
CA GLU A 71 7.97 -10.51 -23.38
C GLU A 71 8.07 -9.29 -22.44
N ARG A 72 7.98 -8.07 -22.98
CA ARG A 72 7.94 -6.85 -22.15
C ARG A 72 6.73 -6.83 -21.23
N LYS A 73 5.54 -7.24 -21.70
CA LYS A 73 4.35 -7.33 -20.86
C LYS A 73 4.51 -8.39 -19.77
N LYS A 74 5.05 -9.56 -20.05
CA LYS A 74 5.33 -10.59 -19.05
C LYS A 74 6.31 -10.09 -17.97
N SER A 75 7.42 -9.49 -18.38
CA SER A 75 8.41 -8.92 -17.47
C SER A 75 7.79 -7.84 -16.57
N LEU A 76 6.90 -7.01 -17.12
CA LEU A 76 6.22 -5.96 -16.39
C LEU A 76 5.24 -6.54 -15.35
N TRP A 77 4.48 -7.59 -15.74
CA TRP A 77 3.57 -8.27 -14.81
C TRP A 77 4.32 -9.02 -13.70
N ILE A 78 5.46 -9.64 -14.02
CA ILE A 78 6.33 -10.29 -13.01
C ILE A 78 6.87 -9.24 -12.05
N GLY A 79 7.38 -8.10 -12.55
CA GLY A 79 7.87 -7.00 -11.73
C GLY A 79 6.78 -6.42 -10.82
N LEU A 80 5.58 -6.22 -11.35
CA LEU A 80 4.42 -5.74 -10.59
C LEU A 80 4.01 -6.76 -9.51
N GLY A 81 4.02 -8.04 -9.83
CA GLY A 81 3.74 -9.13 -8.88
C GLY A 81 4.74 -9.19 -7.74
N VAL A 82 6.03 -9.06 -8.02
CA VAL A 82 7.09 -9.01 -7.00
C VAL A 82 6.95 -7.76 -6.12
N ALA A 83 6.72 -6.59 -6.73
CA ALA A 83 6.51 -5.35 -5.98
C ALA A 83 5.28 -5.44 -5.07
N PHE A 84 4.17 -5.99 -5.56
CA PHE A 84 2.96 -6.22 -4.77
C PHE A 84 3.21 -7.19 -3.60
N PHE A 85 3.95 -8.27 -3.83
CA PHE A 85 4.29 -9.23 -2.79
C PHE A 85 5.18 -8.62 -1.70
N LEU A 86 6.19 -7.83 -2.09
CA LEU A 86 7.03 -7.09 -1.15
C LEU A 86 6.22 -6.07 -0.34
N MET A 87 5.28 -5.38 -0.98
CA MET A 87 4.35 -4.47 -0.30
C MET A 87 3.49 -5.20 0.73
N LEU A 88 2.96 -6.39 0.39
CA LEU A 88 2.20 -7.21 1.34
C LEU A 88 3.04 -7.63 2.56
N ILE A 89 4.31 -8.01 2.34
CA ILE A 89 5.23 -8.35 3.43
C ILE A 89 5.46 -7.14 4.35
N LEU A 90 5.66 -5.95 3.77
CA LEU A 90 5.83 -4.72 4.55
C LEU A 90 4.58 -4.39 5.37
N ILE A 91 3.41 -4.46 4.75
CA ILE A 91 2.13 -4.23 5.44
C ILE A 91 1.94 -5.27 6.56
N ALA A 92 2.15 -6.55 6.27
CA ALA A 92 2.04 -7.60 7.28
C ALA A 92 3.00 -7.38 8.45
N ASN A 93 4.27 -7.02 8.17
CA ASN A 93 5.24 -6.71 9.21
C ASN A 93 4.80 -5.51 10.06
N THR A 94 4.29 -4.44 9.42
CA THR A 94 3.79 -3.25 10.14
C THR A 94 2.59 -3.61 11.02
N VAL A 95 1.62 -4.35 10.46
CA VAL A 95 0.43 -4.79 11.20
C VAL A 95 0.82 -5.65 12.40
N LEU A 96 1.71 -6.62 12.22
CA LEU A 96 2.13 -7.52 13.30
C LEU A 96 2.91 -6.81 14.42
N ARG A 97 3.59 -5.71 14.11
CA ARG A 97 4.41 -4.94 15.07
C ARG A 97 3.70 -3.77 15.71
N GLU A 98 2.73 -3.16 15.02
CA GLU A 98 2.10 -1.93 15.48
C GLU A 98 0.64 -2.12 15.91
N TRP A 99 -0.07 -3.10 15.33
CA TRP A 99 -1.46 -3.31 15.66
C TRP A 99 -1.62 -4.00 17.01
N LYS A 100 -2.12 -3.28 17.98
CA LYS A 100 -2.34 -3.73 19.35
C LYS A 100 -3.68 -4.45 19.46
N CYS A 101 -3.65 -5.76 19.27
CA CYS A 101 -4.83 -6.62 19.25
C CYS A 101 -4.76 -7.78 20.26
N VAL A 102 -3.60 -8.00 20.89
CA VAL A 102 -3.44 -9.06 21.87
C VAL A 102 -3.64 -8.49 23.27
N PRO A 103 -4.67 -8.90 24.01
CA PRO A 103 -4.87 -8.42 25.37
C PRO A 103 -3.76 -8.92 26.28
N MET A 104 -3.37 -8.10 27.23
CA MET A 104 -2.33 -8.39 28.20
C MET A 104 -2.96 -8.87 29.51
N GLY A 105 -2.47 -9.99 30.05
CA GLY A 105 -2.90 -10.54 31.32
C GLY A 105 -2.05 -10.06 32.50
N LYS A 106 -2.32 -10.63 33.68
CA LYS A 106 -1.64 -10.28 34.95
C LYS A 106 -0.12 -10.40 34.91
N ASP A 107 0.42 -11.30 34.09
CA ASP A 107 1.87 -11.51 33.97
C ASP A 107 2.55 -10.55 32.99
N ASP A 108 1.76 -9.71 32.31
CA ASP A 108 2.20 -8.79 31.26
C ASP A 108 2.15 -7.33 31.71
N VAL A 109 1.51 -7.06 32.85
CA VAL A 109 1.31 -5.72 33.39
C VAL A 109 1.75 -5.63 34.85
N VAL A 110 2.12 -4.44 35.28
CA VAL A 110 2.53 -4.16 36.66
C VAL A 110 1.75 -2.96 37.18
N VAL A 111 1.11 -3.13 38.34
CA VAL A 111 0.47 -2.01 39.06
C VAL A 111 1.55 -1.22 39.76
N MET A 112 1.68 0.03 39.39
CA MET A 112 2.67 0.99 39.98
C MET A 112 2.12 1.64 41.25
N GLY A 113 0.82 1.92 41.27
CA GLY A 113 0.18 2.48 42.44
C GLY A 113 -1.34 2.60 42.29
N VAL A 114 -2.02 2.57 43.42
CA VAL A 114 -3.43 2.92 43.56
C VAL A 114 -3.52 3.94 44.69
N PHE A 115 -4.08 5.10 44.43
CA PHE A 115 -4.19 6.18 45.39
C PHE A 115 -5.43 7.03 45.15
N GLN A 116 -5.87 7.74 46.20
CA GLN A 116 -7.03 8.63 46.14
C GLN A 116 -6.56 10.09 46.28
N THR A 117 -6.99 10.93 45.36
CA THR A 117 -6.76 12.39 45.38
C THR A 117 -7.74 13.11 46.30
N SER A 118 -7.47 14.36 46.64
CA SER A 118 -8.27 15.18 47.57
C SER A 118 -9.69 15.46 47.08
N ASP A 119 -9.94 15.35 45.78
CA ASP A 119 -11.25 15.43 45.13
C ASP A 119 -12.08 14.13 45.24
N GLY A 120 -11.53 13.08 45.84
CA GLY A 120 -12.18 11.80 46.01
C GLY A 120 -11.97 10.79 44.88
N MET A 121 -11.32 11.19 43.80
CA MET A 121 -11.01 10.33 42.65
C MET A 121 -9.99 9.26 43.02
N ILE A 122 -10.22 8.04 42.56
CA ILE A 122 -9.22 6.95 42.67
C ILE A 122 -8.44 6.87 41.36
N HIS A 123 -7.13 6.93 41.52
CA HIS A 123 -6.19 6.79 40.41
C HIS A 123 -5.44 5.48 40.48
N ILE A 124 -5.41 4.76 39.36
CA ILE A 124 -4.67 3.54 39.19
C ILE A 124 -3.58 3.81 38.16
N THR A 125 -2.33 3.68 38.59
CA THR A 125 -1.16 3.81 37.72
C THR A 125 -0.56 2.43 37.46
N TYR A 126 -0.27 2.12 36.22
CA TYR A 126 0.22 0.83 35.79
C TYR A 126 1.13 0.95 34.58
N ASP A 127 1.94 -0.07 34.35
CA ASP A 127 2.85 -0.16 33.23
C ASP A 127 2.82 -1.57 32.66
N ASP A 128 3.33 -1.73 31.44
CA ASP A 128 3.47 -3.05 30.80
C ASP A 128 4.91 -3.55 30.80
N LEU A 129 5.08 -4.85 30.57
CA LEU A 129 6.38 -5.49 30.50
C LEU A 129 6.86 -5.69 29.06
N TYR A 130 6.46 -4.81 28.14
CA TYR A 130 6.83 -4.89 26.74
C TYR A 130 7.52 -3.61 26.26
N ASP A 131 8.36 -3.74 25.26
CA ASP A 131 9.00 -2.61 24.56
C ASP A 131 8.01 -2.04 23.54
N LEU A 132 7.08 -1.18 24.02
CA LEU A 132 6.04 -0.55 23.22
C LEU A 132 6.32 0.93 23.01
N ASN A 133 6.10 1.42 21.79
CA ASN A 133 6.27 2.83 21.45
C ASN A 133 5.24 3.74 22.14
N TYR A 134 4.06 3.22 22.44
CA TYR A 134 2.98 3.92 23.14
C TYR A 134 2.05 2.94 23.83
N PHE A 135 1.40 3.39 24.86
CA PHE A 135 0.44 2.62 25.66
C PHE A 135 -0.96 2.63 25.01
N SER A 136 -1.65 1.50 25.04
CA SER A 136 -3.04 1.40 24.57
C SER A 136 -3.85 0.67 25.62
N SER A 137 -4.86 1.35 26.18
CA SER A 137 -5.77 0.78 27.15
C SER A 137 -7.22 1.12 26.81
N SER A 138 -8.14 0.26 27.19
CA SER A 138 -9.58 0.53 27.22
C SER A 138 -10.12 0.26 28.62
N VAL A 139 -11.18 0.96 28.97
CA VAL A 139 -11.95 0.70 30.18
C VAL A 139 -13.31 0.19 29.75
N GLU A 140 -13.66 -0.98 30.21
CA GLU A 140 -14.88 -1.65 29.82
C GLU A 140 -15.54 -2.32 31.03
N VAL A 141 -16.85 -2.48 30.97
CA VAL A 141 -17.58 -3.29 31.95
C VAL A 141 -17.70 -4.71 31.40
N GLY A 142 -17.34 -5.67 32.22
CA GLY A 142 -17.46 -7.08 31.88
C GLY A 142 -18.91 -7.60 32.00
N SER A 143 -19.13 -8.78 31.47
CA SER A 143 -20.42 -9.50 31.58
C SER A 143 -20.76 -9.87 33.01
N ASP A 144 -19.76 -9.89 33.90
CA ASP A 144 -19.85 -10.10 35.33
C ASP A 144 -20.19 -8.84 36.14
N GLY A 145 -20.35 -7.68 35.47
CA GLY A 145 -20.63 -6.39 36.09
C GLY A 145 -19.41 -5.72 36.74
N ASN A 146 -18.21 -6.24 36.57
CA ASN A 146 -16.98 -5.63 37.05
C ASN A 146 -16.34 -4.72 36.01
N GLY A 147 -15.54 -3.76 36.46
CA GLY A 147 -14.73 -2.89 35.58
C GLY A 147 -13.44 -3.57 35.18
N TYR A 148 -13.07 -3.47 33.94
CA TYR A 148 -11.81 -3.97 33.40
C TYR A 148 -11.03 -2.87 32.72
N ILE A 149 -9.78 -2.70 33.12
CA ILE A 149 -8.78 -1.89 32.44
C ILE A 149 -7.97 -2.85 31.57
N SER A 150 -8.33 -2.93 30.30
CA SER A 150 -7.66 -3.83 29.36
C SER A 150 -6.59 -3.10 28.60
N THR A 151 -5.40 -3.68 28.58
CA THR A 151 -4.24 -3.19 27.86
C THR A 151 -3.91 -4.14 26.71
N TYR A 152 -3.38 -3.60 25.61
CA TYR A 152 -3.18 -4.37 24.40
C TYR A 152 -1.76 -4.20 23.84
N ARG A 153 -1.22 -5.27 23.28
CA ARG A 153 0.08 -5.30 22.63
C ARG A 153 -0.01 -5.81 21.18
N PRO A 154 0.97 -5.49 20.34
CA PRO A 154 1.12 -6.15 19.04
C PRO A 154 1.44 -7.63 19.19
N ILE A 155 1.19 -8.40 18.12
CA ILE A 155 1.48 -9.84 18.07
C ILE A 155 2.99 -10.08 18.27
N LEU A 156 3.83 -9.27 17.61
CA LEU A 156 5.30 -9.36 17.68
C LEU A 156 5.89 -8.34 18.66
N ALA A 157 5.31 -8.20 19.84
CA ALA A 157 5.87 -7.37 20.89
C ALA A 157 7.01 -8.10 21.61
N LYS A 158 8.10 -7.40 21.92
CA LYS A 158 9.22 -7.92 22.68
C LYS A 158 8.95 -7.73 24.18
N LYS A 159 8.84 -8.84 24.93
CA LYS A 159 8.69 -8.79 26.39
C LYS A 159 10.02 -8.37 27.02
N THR A 160 9.95 -7.45 27.98
CA THR A 160 11.04 -7.00 28.81
C THR A 160 10.75 -7.42 30.25
N ASN A 161 11.79 -7.58 31.07
CA ASN A 161 11.60 -7.92 32.50
C ASN A 161 11.57 -6.68 33.40
N ILE A 162 11.55 -5.49 32.79
CA ILE A 162 11.62 -4.22 33.49
C ILE A 162 10.48 -3.34 32.97
N PRO A 163 9.64 -2.76 33.87
CA PRO A 163 8.62 -1.81 33.45
C PRO A 163 9.26 -0.64 32.70
N HIS A 164 8.69 -0.28 31.56
CA HIS A 164 9.15 0.85 30.75
C HIS A 164 8.61 2.15 31.35
N ARG A 165 9.46 2.94 31.98
CA ARG A 165 9.11 4.20 32.65
C ARG A 165 8.63 5.33 31.73
N THR A 166 8.54 5.14 30.45
CA THR A 166 8.24 6.22 29.48
C THR A 166 6.75 6.40 29.16
N GLY A 167 5.88 5.60 29.75
CA GLY A 167 4.45 5.68 29.45
C GLY A 167 3.57 5.01 30.50
N THR A 168 3.70 5.41 31.77
CA THR A 168 2.74 4.98 32.80
C THR A 168 1.32 5.28 32.36
N GLY A 169 0.52 4.24 32.11
CA GLY A 169 -0.91 4.37 31.98
C GLY A 169 -1.50 4.81 33.32
N GLY A 170 -2.41 5.76 33.30
CA GLY A 170 -3.13 6.18 34.50
C GLY A 170 -4.60 6.32 34.17
N ILE A 171 -5.46 5.75 34.99
CA ILE A 171 -6.92 5.91 34.90
C ILE A 171 -7.42 6.39 36.25
N GLY A 172 -8.18 7.50 36.19
CA GLY A 172 -8.90 8.02 37.36
C GLY A 172 -10.39 7.76 37.21
N PHE A 173 -11.03 7.42 38.33
CA PHE A 173 -12.49 7.26 38.39
C PHE A 173 -13.03 7.68 39.75
N ASP A 174 -14.28 8.14 39.74
CA ASP A 174 -15.00 8.43 40.96
C ASP A 174 -15.67 7.12 41.46
N PRO A 175 -15.33 6.65 42.67
CA PRO A 175 -15.92 5.42 43.23
C PRO A 175 -17.40 5.52 43.53
N GLU A 176 -17.94 6.74 43.66
CA GLU A 176 -19.36 6.96 43.93
C GLU A 176 -20.21 7.01 42.67
N SER A 177 -19.69 7.58 41.61
CA SER A 177 -20.42 7.72 40.34
C SER A 177 -20.34 6.47 39.46
N ALA A 178 -19.64 5.44 39.89
CA ALA A 178 -19.50 4.14 39.24
C ALA A 178 -19.53 4.18 37.70
N PHE A 179 -18.59 3.55 37.06
CA PHE A 179 -18.52 3.39 35.60
C PHE A 179 -19.78 2.75 35.03
N ALA A 180 -20.79 3.55 34.73
CA ALA A 180 -21.99 3.08 34.08
C ALA A 180 -21.96 3.38 32.60
N TRP A 181 -21.03 2.78 31.89
CA TRP A 181 -21.00 2.76 30.43
C TRP A 181 -21.48 1.40 29.92
N LEU A 182 -22.65 0.97 30.34
CA LEU A 182 -23.39 -0.08 29.66
C LEU A 182 -24.28 0.58 28.61
N ASN A 183 -24.26 0.02 27.39
CA ASN A 183 -25.08 0.43 26.26
C ASN A 183 -26.59 0.23 26.48
N ASP A 184 -27.05 0.05 27.71
CA ASP A 184 -28.43 -0.13 28.03
C ASP A 184 -28.76 0.58 29.37
N GLU A 185 -29.96 1.07 29.50
CA GLU A 185 -30.45 2.01 30.51
C GLU A 185 -30.34 1.57 32.01
N SER A 186 -29.67 0.46 32.29
CA SER A 186 -29.43 -0.01 33.65
C SER A 186 -28.02 0.30 34.11
N LEU A 187 -27.86 1.37 34.90
CA LEU A 187 -26.66 1.72 35.63
C LEU A 187 -26.37 0.68 36.72
N VAL A 188 -25.55 -0.32 36.44
CA VAL A 188 -25.08 -1.26 37.45
C VAL A 188 -23.81 -0.67 38.09
N PRO A 189 -23.80 -0.43 39.41
CA PRO A 189 -22.61 0.09 40.08
C PRO A 189 -21.50 -0.96 40.05
N ILE A 190 -20.34 -0.55 39.57
CA ILE A 190 -19.12 -1.38 39.59
C ILE A 190 -18.70 -1.55 41.06
N THR A 191 -18.44 -2.79 41.44
CA THR A 191 -17.97 -3.14 42.78
C THR A 191 -16.51 -3.52 42.81
N ARG A 192 -15.95 -3.90 41.67
CA ARG A 192 -14.54 -4.30 41.49
C ARG A 192 -13.98 -3.77 40.22
N VAL A 193 -12.69 -3.44 40.22
CA VAL A 193 -11.93 -3.04 39.03
C VAL A 193 -10.73 -3.93 38.90
N TYR A 194 -10.56 -4.50 37.73
CA TYR A 194 -9.46 -5.39 37.37
C TYR A 194 -8.58 -4.72 36.31
N LEU A 195 -7.27 -4.96 36.40
CA LEU A 195 -6.31 -4.67 35.33
C LEU A 195 -5.92 -5.98 34.65
N GLY A 196 -6.24 -6.12 33.36
CA GLY A 196 -5.94 -7.34 32.62
C GLY A 196 -6.93 -7.64 31.51
N ILE A 197 -7.36 -8.88 31.41
CA ILE A 197 -8.21 -9.39 30.33
C ILE A 197 -9.68 -9.27 30.76
N LYS A 198 -10.50 -8.63 29.93
CA LYS A 198 -11.93 -8.49 30.14
C LYS A 198 -12.59 -9.86 30.27
N ASP A 199 -13.54 -9.99 31.23
CA ASP A 199 -14.28 -11.21 31.56
C ASP A 199 -13.41 -12.39 32.02
N ASP A 200 -12.14 -12.14 32.38
CA ASP A 200 -11.19 -13.13 32.87
C ASP A 200 -10.50 -12.64 34.15
N PRO A 201 -11.17 -12.68 35.31
CA PRO A 201 -10.60 -12.21 36.56
C PRO A 201 -9.44 -13.07 37.06
N GLU A 202 -9.33 -14.34 36.62
CA GLU A 202 -8.22 -15.23 37.00
C GLU A 202 -6.88 -14.78 36.35
N ASN A 203 -6.93 -14.22 35.15
CA ASN A 203 -5.79 -13.67 34.43
C ASN A 203 -5.68 -12.16 34.53
N SER A 204 -6.38 -11.54 35.50
CA SER A 204 -6.36 -10.11 35.77
C SER A 204 -5.93 -9.83 37.21
N ILE A 205 -5.47 -8.62 37.49
CA ILE A 205 -5.09 -8.15 38.81
C ILE A 205 -6.27 -7.35 39.38
N LEU A 206 -6.80 -7.72 40.54
CA LEU A 206 -7.76 -6.88 41.25
C LEU A 206 -7.03 -5.64 41.75
N VAL A 207 -7.42 -4.44 41.26
CA VAL A 207 -6.77 -3.18 41.60
C VAL A 207 -7.62 -2.32 42.53
N TRP A 208 -8.93 -2.53 42.56
CA TRP A 208 -9.83 -1.86 43.47
C TRP A 208 -11.10 -2.70 43.74
N GLU A 209 -11.58 -2.64 44.95
CA GLU A 209 -12.87 -3.21 45.38
C GLU A 209 -13.60 -2.19 46.27
N LYS A 210 -14.92 -2.13 46.18
CA LYS A 210 -15.76 -1.22 46.99
C LYS A 210 -15.55 -1.48 48.47
N GLY A 211 -15.15 -0.43 49.21
CA GLY A 211 -14.81 -0.50 50.63
C GLY A 211 -13.32 -0.80 50.92
N MET A 212 -12.50 -0.95 49.91
CA MET A 212 -11.05 -1.05 50.07
C MET A 212 -10.48 0.27 50.56
N GLU A 213 -9.62 0.23 51.59
CA GLU A 213 -8.83 1.41 51.98
C GLU A 213 -7.76 1.70 50.94
N VAL A 214 -7.88 2.87 50.31
CA VAL A 214 -6.92 3.35 49.31
C VAL A 214 -6.07 4.43 49.98
N ARG A 215 -4.74 4.36 49.78
CA ARG A 215 -3.84 5.40 50.31
C ARG A 215 -4.15 6.76 49.72
N ALA A 216 -3.95 7.83 50.51
CA ALA A 216 -3.97 9.18 49.97
C ALA A 216 -2.86 9.42 48.95
N ALA A 217 -3.11 10.27 47.97
CA ALA A 217 -2.10 10.76 47.04
C ALA A 217 -0.97 11.51 47.76
N THR A 218 0.24 11.36 47.24
CA THR A 218 1.35 12.22 47.65
C THR A 218 1.19 13.61 47.02
N ALA A 219 1.92 14.61 47.54
CA ALA A 219 1.87 15.97 46.98
C ALA A 219 2.27 16.03 45.48
N GLU A 220 3.15 15.14 45.03
CA GLU A 220 3.56 15.05 43.63
C GLU A 220 2.44 14.42 42.78
N GLU A 221 1.82 13.36 43.27
CA GLU A 221 0.69 12.72 42.64
C GLU A 221 -0.52 13.66 42.55
N GLU A 222 -0.81 14.38 43.63
CA GLU A 222 -1.86 15.39 43.68
C GLU A 222 -1.64 16.47 42.60
N ALA A 223 -0.40 17.00 42.51
CA ALA A 223 -0.06 18.02 41.50
C ALA A 223 -0.19 17.53 40.07
N LEU A 224 0.02 16.22 39.79
CA LEU A 224 -0.08 15.64 38.46
C LEU A 224 -1.52 15.43 38.00
N TYR A 225 -2.45 15.13 38.90
CA TYR A 225 -3.80 14.70 38.57
C TYR A 225 -4.91 15.73 38.89
N THR A 226 -4.71 16.68 39.79
CA THR A 226 -5.71 17.69 40.15
C THR A 226 -5.65 18.94 39.26
N ASN A 227 -4.56 19.17 38.52
CA ASN A 227 -4.37 20.35 37.65
C ASN A 227 -4.71 20.10 36.15
N ARG A 228 -5.55 19.12 35.83
CA ARG A 228 -6.00 18.88 34.45
C ARG A 228 -7.46 19.20 34.19
#